data_f923104fd5cc5373feca323c028017be
#
_entry.id   f923104fd5cc5373feca323c028017be
#
_cell.length_a   1.000
_cell.length_b   1.000
_cell.length_c   1.000
_cell.angle_alpha   90.00
_cell.angle_beta   90.00
_cell.angle_gamma   90.00
#
_symmetry.space_group_name_H-M   'P 1'
#
loop_
_entity.id
_entity.type
_entity.pdbx_description
1 polymer ?
#
loop_
_entity_poly.entity_id
_entity_poly.type
_entity_poly.pdbx_seq_one_letter_code
_entity_poly.pdbx_strand_id
1 'polypeptide(L)'
;MRVTTNGTLRTYRGHLARATLNQFQSMNTVLTQRRFTSYADSPSLATQSFRLHSAYARNTAQQSMSEEMISKFEAAGSSLQKLQEQYLDALDAAEQGQDDSKAGARVQLGETLKGNAEGMVQTHNAK
;
A
#
# COMPACT_ATOMS: atom_id res chain seq x y z
N MET A 1 -33.27 12.42 -62.85
CA MET A 1 -33.64 12.44 -61.43
C MET A 1 -33.82 13.88 -60.98
N ARG A 2 -35.03 14.28 -60.59
CA ARG A 2 -35.27 15.61 -59.99
C ARG A 2 -34.92 15.50 -58.52
N VAL A 3 -33.75 15.98 -58.13
CA VAL A 3 -33.44 16.22 -56.72
C VAL A 3 -34.25 17.40 -56.29
N THR A 4 -35.29 17.17 -55.51
CA THR A 4 -36.14 18.26 -55.01
C THR A 4 -35.38 19.05 -53.98
N THR A 5 -35.48 20.37 -53.99
CA THR A 5 -34.85 21.31 -53.04
C THR A 5 -35.11 20.88 -51.59
N ASN A 6 -36.26 20.27 -51.31
CA ASN A 6 -36.59 19.69 -50.01
C ASN A 6 -35.70 18.48 -49.62
N GLY A 7 -35.30 17.63 -50.57
CA GLY A 7 -34.39 16.52 -50.32
C GLY A 7 -33.01 17.04 -49.95
N THR A 8 -32.51 18.04 -50.67
CA THR A 8 -31.20 18.65 -50.39
C THR A 8 -31.18 19.33 -49.02
N LEU A 9 -32.22 20.07 -48.67
CA LEU A 9 -32.38 20.70 -47.35
C LEU A 9 -32.45 19.68 -46.21
N ARG A 10 -33.13 18.57 -46.41
CA ARG A 10 -33.21 17.48 -45.42
C ARG A 10 -31.86 16.82 -45.18
N THR A 11 -31.11 16.56 -46.27
CA THR A 11 -29.75 16.02 -46.19
C THR A 11 -28.80 16.99 -45.50
N TYR A 12 -28.85 18.27 -45.84
CA TYR A 12 -28.06 19.32 -45.20
C TYR A 12 -28.32 19.44 -43.71
N ARG A 13 -29.60 19.46 -43.29
CA ARG A 13 -29.95 19.44 -41.87
C ARG A 13 -29.43 18.21 -41.14
N GLY A 14 -29.47 17.03 -41.78
CA GLY A 14 -28.93 15.80 -41.23
C GLY A 14 -27.41 15.87 -41.04
N HIS A 15 -26.68 16.41 -42.00
CA HIS A 15 -25.23 16.62 -41.90
C HIS A 15 -24.89 17.65 -40.82
N LEU A 16 -25.62 18.76 -40.73
CA LEU A 16 -25.40 19.76 -39.71
C LEU A 16 -25.64 19.20 -38.30
N ALA A 17 -26.72 18.46 -38.10
CA ALA A 17 -27.00 17.81 -36.81
C ALA A 17 -25.89 16.84 -36.40
N ARG A 18 -25.38 16.03 -37.35
CA ARG A 18 -24.23 15.12 -37.08
C ARG A 18 -22.96 15.89 -36.75
N ALA A 19 -22.64 16.94 -37.48
CA ALA A 19 -21.47 17.78 -37.22
C ALA A 19 -21.53 18.42 -35.83
N THR A 20 -22.68 18.94 -35.44
CA THR A 20 -22.90 19.52 -34.10
C THR A 20 -22.74 18.47 -33.02
N LEU A 21 -23.30 17.28 -33.21
CA LEU A 21 -23.18 16.18 -32.24
C LEU A 21 -21.73 15.73 -32.07
N ASN A 22 -20.99 15.60 -33.17
CA ASN A 22 -19.55 15.26 -33.12
C ASN A 22 -18.74 16.35 -32.40
N GLN A 23 -19.10 17.63 -32.63
CA GLN A 23 -18.43 18.73 -31.94
C GLN A 23 -18.68 18.69 -30.43
N PHE A 24 -19.92 18.44 -29.99
CA PHE A 24 -20.22 18.27 -28.56
C PHE A 24 -19.51 17.09 -27.94
N GLN A 25 -19.43 15.96 -28.64
CA GLN A 25 -18.68 14.79 -28.17
C GLN A 25 -17.19 15.10 -28.03
N SER A 26 -16.59 15.78 -29.00
CA SER A 26 -15.19 16.18 -28.94
C SER A 26 -14.93 17.16 -27.80
N MET A 27 -15.79 18.18 -27.63
CA MET A 27 -15.71 19.10 -26.49
C MET A 27 -15.81 18.36 -25.16
N ASN A 28 -16.75 17.44 -25.02
CA ASN A 28 -16.93 16.66 -23.80
C ASN A 28 -15.71 15.80 -23.50
N THR A 29 -15.10 15.18 -24.52
CA THR A 29 -13.86 14.41 -24.39
C THR A 29 -12.70 15.29 -23.89
N VAL A 30 -12.58 16.51 -24.39
CA VAL A 30 -11.54 17.46 -23.96
C VAL A 30 -11.79 17.94 -22.53
N LEU A 31 -13.03 18.32 -22.20
CA LEU A 31 -13.39 18.82 -20.87
C LEU A 31 -13.25 17.75 -19.78
N THR A 32 -13.68 16.54 -20.07
CA THR A 32 -13.63 15.43 -19.10
C THR A 32 -12.31 14.70 -19.09
N GLN A 33 -11.44 14.91 -20.10
CA GLN A 33 -10.21 14.16 -20.36
C GLN A 33 -10.46 12.64 -20.44
N ARG A 34 -11.70 12.24 -20.73
CA ARG A 34 -12.11 10.85 -20.89
C ARG A 34 -12.47 10.57 -22.34
N ARG A 35 -11.87 9.56 -22.90
CA ARG A 35 -12.10 9.15 -24.29
C ARG A 35 -13.49 8.54 -24.51
N PHE A 36 -14.10 8.01 -23.47
CA PHE A 36 -15.48 7.48 -23.47
C PHE A 36 -16.10 7.72 -22.10
N THR A 37 -17.38 8.01 -22.08
CA THR A 37 -18.16 8.28 -20.87
C THR A 37 -19.16 7.17 -20.57
N SER A 38 -19.47 6.34 -21.55
CA SER A 38 -20.39 5.23 -21.44
C SER A 38 -19.74 3.91 -21.91
N TYR A 39 -20.15 2.81 -21.31
CA TYR A 39 -19.77 1.47 -21.72
C TYR A 39 -20.19 1.17 -23.17
N ALA A 40 -21.28 1.77 -23.61
CA ALA A 40 -21.83 1.65 -24.97
C ALA A 40 -20.93 2.28 -26.04
N ASP A 41 -20.16 3.32 -25.69
CA ASP A 41 -19.32 4.06 -26.63
C ASP A 41 -18.16 3.19 -27.16
N SER A 42 -17.58 2.36 -26.32
CA SER A 42 -16.50 1.43 -26.68
C SER A 42 -16.38 0.29 -25.67
N PRO A 43 -17.13 -0.80 -25.83
CA PRO A 43 -17.14 -1.91 -24.87
C PRO A 43 -15.77 -2.56 -24.66
N SER A 44 -14.95 -2.65 -25.72
CA SER A 44 -13.61 -3.24 -25.64
C SER A 44 -12.64 -2.39 -24.83
N LEU A 45 -12.64 -1.08 -25.03
CA LEU A 45 -11.80 -0.14 -24.25
C LEU A 45 -12.29 -0.02 -22.82
N ALA A 46 -13.60 -0.03 -22.59
CA ALA A 46 -14.16 -0.03 -21.25
C ALA A 46 -13.76 -1.29 -20.47
N THR A 47 -13.79 -2.46 -21.10
CA THR A 47 -13.34 -3.71 -20.49
C THR A 47 -11.83 -3.68 -20.17
N GLN A 48 -11.01 -3.16 -21.09
CA GLN A 48 -9.57 -3.00 -20.84
C GLN A 48 -9.30 -2.04 -19.70
N SER A 49 -9.99 -0.89 -19.66
CA SER A 49 -9.89 0.08 -18.57
C SER A 49 -10.28 -0.55 -17.23
N PHE A 50 -11.38 -1.29 -17.19
CA PHE A 50 -11.81 -1.99 -15.97
C PHE A 50 -10.76 -3.01 -15.49
N ARG A 51 -10.20 -3.80 -16.41
CA ARG A 51 -9.13 -4.77 -16.08
C ARG A 51 -7.89 -4.07 -15.54
N LEU A 52 -7.50 -2.95 -16.17
CA LEU A 52 -6.35 -2.16 -15.73
C LEU A 52 -6.57 -1.56 -14.35
N HIS A 53 -7.73 -0.95 -14.10
CA HIS A 53 -8.08 -0.42 -12.78
C HIS A 53 -8.12 -1.52 -11.72
N SER A 54 -8.67 -2.67 -12.05
CA SER A 54 -8.71 -3.82 -11.13
C SER A 54 -7.31 -4.38 -10.83
N ALA A 55 -6.43 -4.45 -11.83
CA ALA A 55 -5.04 -4.85 -11.66
C ALA A 55 -4.25 -3.82 -10.83
N TYR A 56 -4.46 -2.54 -11.09
CA TYR A 56 -3.86 -1.45 -10.31
C TYR A 56 -4.28 -1.51 -8.84
N ALA A 57 -5.58 -1.66 -8.58
CA ALA A 57 -6.09 -1.77 -7.21
C ALA A 57 -5.50 -2.98 -6.47
N ARG A 58 -5.38 -4.14 -7.15
CA ARG A 58 -4.73 -5.32 -6.57
C ARG A 58 -3.25 -5.07 -6.27
N ASN A 59 -2.52 -4.44 -7.20
CA ASN A 59 -1.10 -4.11 -7.02
C ASN A 59 -0.90 -3.17 -5.83
N THR A 60 -1.73 -2.14 -5.71
CA THR A 60 -1.68 -1.20 -4.59
C THR A 60 -1.97 -1.90 -3.26
N ALA A 61 -2.95 -2.79 -3.22
CA ALA A 61 -3.25 -3.59 -2.03
C ALA A 61 -2.09 -4.54 -1.66
N GLN A 62 -1.46 -5.18 -2.64
CA GLN A 62 -0.30 -6.04 -2.42
C GLN A 62 0.91 -5.24 -1.92
N GLN A 63 1.14 -4.05 -2.47
CA GLN A 63 2.20 -3.16 -2.02
C GLN A 63 2.00 -2.76 -0.55
N SER A 64 0.80 -2.31 -0.20
CA SER A 64 0.47 -1.95 1.19
C SER A 64 0.65 -3.13 2.15
N MET A 65 0.23 -4.34 1.74
CA MET A 65 0.43 -5.55 2.53
C MET A 65 1.92 -5.90 2.70
N SER A 66 2.71 -5.72 1.64
CA SER A 66 4.16 -5.95 1.70
C SER A 66 4.86 -4.96 2.64
N GLU A 67 4.48 -3.69 2.58
CA GLU A 67 4.99 -2.65 3.48
C GLU A 67 4.65 -2.95 4.94
N GLU A 68 3.42 -3.40 5.22
CA GLU A 68 3.02 -3.83 6.56
C GLU A 68 3.84 -5.05 7.05
N MET A 69 4.07 -6.03 6.17
CA MET A 69 4.89 -7.18 6.51
C MET A 69 6.34 -6.79 6.80
N ILE A 70 6.94 -5.92 6.00
CA ILE A 70 8.28 -5.40 6.23
C ILE A 70 8.36 -4.73 7.61
N SER A 71 7.41 -3.86 7.93
CA SER A 71 7.35 -3.20 9.24
C SER A 71 7.26 -4.20 10.40
N LYS A 72 6.47 -5.27 10.24
CA LYS A 72 6.39 -6.34 11.25
C LYS A 72 7.70 -7.11 11.40
N PHE A 73 8.39 -7.39 10.30
CA PHE A 73 9.71 -8.04 10.35
C PHE A 73 10.78 -7.16 10.98
N GLU A 74 10.77 -5.86 10.69
CA GLU A 74 11.68 -4.90 11.32
C GLU A 74 11.44 -4.81 12.84
N ALA A 75 10.18 -4.76 13.25
CA ALA A 75 9.82 -4.78 14.68
C ALA A 75 10.26 -6.08 15.36
N ALA A 76 10.05 -7.23 14.73
CA ALA A 76 10.51 -8.51 15.24
C ALA A 76 12.04 -8.58 15.32
N GLY A 77 12.74 -8.08 14.29
CA GLY A 77 14.21 -8.00 14.28
C GLY A 77 14.74 -7.13 15.41
N SER A 78 14.14 -5.96 15.63
CA SER A 78 14.48 -5.06 16.75
C SER A 78 14.24 -5.72 18.11
N SER A 79 13.15 -6.47 18.25
CA SER A 79 12.86 -7.22 19.48
C SER A 79 13.88 -8.32 19.76
N LEU A 80 14.31 -9.03 18.71
CA LEU A 80 15.36 -10.06 18.83
C LEU A 80 16.71 -9.46 19.21
N GLN A 81 17.07 -8.30 18.65
CA GLN A 81 18.31 -7.60 19.03
C GLN A 81 18.28 -7.20 20.51
N LYS A 82 17.17 -6.65 20.99
CA LYS A 82 17.01 -6.31 22.41
C LYS A 82 17.11 -7.54 23.31
N LEU A 83 16.52 -8.66 22.91
CA LEU A 83 16.63 -9.91 23.66
C LEU A 83 18.07 -10.39 23.71
N GLN A 84 18.82 -10.28 22.62
CA GLN A 84 20.23 -10.63 22.56
C GLN A 84 21.07 -9.73 23.48
N GLU A 85 20.86 -8.44 23.47
CA GLU A 85 21.54 -7.49 24.36
C GLU A 85 21.26 -7.83 25.83
N GLN A 86 19.98 -8.00 26.19
CA GLN A 86 19.58 -8.37 27.55
C GLN A 86 20.18 -9.72 27.99
N TYR A 87 20.28 -10.68 27.07
CA TYR A 87 20.92 -11.96 27.34
C TYR A 87 22.43 -11.80 27.63
N LEU A 88 23.14 -11.00 26.83
CA LEU A 88 24.56 -10.73 27.05
C LEU A 88 24.81 -9.98 28.35
N ASP A 89 23.98 -9.00 28.69
CA ASP A 89 24.05 -8.27 29.96
C ASP A 89 23.79 -9.22 31.15
N ALA A 90 22.84 -10.13 31.01
CA ALA A 90 22.57 -11.13 32.05
C ALA A 90 23.74 -12.10 32.22
N LEU A 91 24.36 -12.50 31.10
CA LEU A 91 25.54 -13.37 31.13
C LEU A 91 26.72 -12.68 31.84
N ASP A 92 27.01 -11.43 31.47
CA ASP A 92 28.08 -10.63 32.10
C ASP A 92 27.84 -10.44 33.62
N ALA A 93 26.58 -10.14 34.00
CA ALA A 93 26.21 -10.02 35.41
C ALA A 93 26.40 -11.37 36.16
N ALA A 94 26.09 -12.49 35.52
CA ALA A 94 26.27 -13.81 36.11
C ALA A 94 27.77 -14.17 36.26
N GLU A 95 28.60 -13.89 35.26
CA GLU A 95 30.03 -14.07 35.29
C GLU A 95 30.69 -13.21 36.38
N GLN A 96 30.30 -11.95 36.49
CA GLN A 96 30.77 -11.05 37.55
C GLN A 96 30.34 -11.52 38.94
N GLY A 97 29.21 -12.16 39.09
CA GLY A 97 28.71 -12.71 40.34
C GLY A 97 29.49 -13.94 40.81
N GLN A 98 30.17 -14.65 39.92
CA GLN A 98 31.06 -15.79 40.25
C GLN A 98 32.41 -15.35 40.80
N ASP A 99 32.84 -14.13 40.52
CA ASP A 99 34.11 -13.61 41.00
C ASP A 99 34.04 -13.32 42.51
N ASP A 100 34.87 -14.01 43.28
CA ASP A 100 34.94 -13.87 44.73
C ASP A 100 35.41 -12.48 45.18
N SER A 101 36.18 -11.78 44.36
CA SER A 101 36.59 -10.39 44.61
C SER A 101 35.42 -9.41 44.65
N LYS A 102 34.27 -9.76 44.05
CA LYS A 102 33.04 -8.97 43.94
C LYS A 102 31.92 -9.47 44.86
N ALA A 103 32.24 -10.25 45.89
CA ALA A 103 31.26 -10.84 46.82
C ALA A 103 30.27 -9.80 47.40
N GLY A 104 30.72 -8.56 47.68
CA GLY A 104 29.89 -7.48 48.18
C GLY A 104 28.86 -6.93 47.18
N ALA A 105 29.05 -7.17 45.89
CA ALA A 105 28.15 -6.71 44.82
C ALA A 105 27.16 -7.80 44.38
N ARG A 106 27.21 -9.02 44.93
CA ARG A 106 26.35 -10.13 44.48
C ARG A 106 24.85 -9.86 44.56
N VAL A 107 24.42 -9.13 45.57
CA VAL A 107 22.99 -8.78 45.74
C VAL A 107 22.53 -7.86 44.58
N GLN A 108 23.36 -6.86 44.26
CA GLN A 108 23.06 -5.93 43.18
C GLN A 108 23.10 -6.61 41.80
N LEU A 109 24.05 -7.51 41.57
CA LEU A 109 24.13 -8.33 40.36
C LEU A 109 22.93 -9.27 40.23
N GLY A 110 22.45 -9.82 41.33
CA GLY A 110 21.23 -10.64 41.37
C GLY A 110 19.97 -9.83 40.99
N GLU A 111 19.86 -8.58 41.46
CA GLU A 111 18.77 -7.68 41.06
C GLU A 111 18.86 -7.32 39.58
N THR A 112 20.06 -7.09 39.04
CA THR A 112 20.28 -6.83 37.62
C THR A 112 19.87 -8.04 36.77
N LEU A 113 20.27 -9.25 37.17
CA LEU A 113 19.86 -10.50 36.52
C LEU A 113 18.32 -10.66 36.49
N LYS A 114 17.66 -10.40 37.62
CA LYS A 114 16.21 -10.45 37.72
C LYS A 114 15.57 -9.42 36.80
N GLY A 115 16.05 -8.17 36.78
CA GLY A 115 15.56 -7.13 35.91
C GLY A 115 15.71 -7.46 34.43
N ASN A 116 16.86 -8.04 34.03
CA ASN A 116 17.07 -8.49 32.66
C ASN A 116 16.10 -9.62 32.28
N ALA A 117 15.87 -10.59 33.16
CA ALA A 117 14.93 -11.68 32.93
C ALA A 117 13.48 -11.16 32.75
N GLU A 118 13.07 -10.24 33.61
CA GLU A 118 11.74 -9.58 33.51
C GLU A 118 11.64 -8.78 32.20
N GLY A 119 12.68 -8.04 31.81
CA GLY A 119 12.78 -7.32 30.57
C GLY A 119 12.69 -8.22 29.34
N MET A 120 13.34 -9.38 29.36
CA MET A 120 13.24 -10.38 28.27
C MET A 120 11.81 -10.88 28.11
N VAL A 121 11.11 -11.19 29.22
CA VAL A 121 9.71 -11.63 29.17
C VAL A 121 8.82 -10.54 28.61
N GLN A 122 9.03 -9.28 29.01
CA GLN A 122 8.27 -8.15 28.46
C GLN A 122 8.54 -7.96 26.97
N THR A 123 9.81 -8.02 26.53
CA THR A 123 10.18 -7.88 25.11
C THR A 123 9.60 -9.02 24.26
N HIS A 124 9.57 -10.23 24.80
CA HIS A 124 8.96 -11.38 24.12
C HIS A 124 7.44 -11.26 23.99
N ASN A 125 6.79 -10.70 25.00
CA ASN A 125 5.33 -10.53 25.05
C ASN A 125 4.84 -9.22 24.41
N ALA A 126 5.72 -8.31 24.02
CA ALA A 126 5.37 -7.09 23.30
C ALA A 126 4.90 -7.48 21.88
N LYS A 127 3.58 -7.34 21.61
CA LYS A 127 2.95 -7.60 20.31
C LYS A 127 2.85 -6.33 19.50
#